data_68ec868ab3c1ca7b23f53875d9c1a498
#
_entry.id   68ec868ab3c1ca7b23f53875d9c1a498
#
_cell.length_a   1.000
_cell.length_b   1.000
_cell.length_c   1.000
_cell.angle_alpha   90.00
_cell.angle_beta   90.00
_cell.angle_gamma   90.00
#
_symmetry.space_group_name_H-M   'P 1'
#
loop_
_entity.id
_entity.type
_entity.pdbx_description
1 polymer ?
#
loop_
_entity_poly.entity_id
_entity_poly.type
_entity_poly.pdbx_seq_one_letter_code
_entity_poly.pdbx_strand_id
1 'polypeptide(L)'
;MRTLFVLLGILPCAGLCGWAVVRHSNVHRDDIERRCEQVIGLPVRIGRVEHVRPNAMRLHDCQLSSSSGAVVMSVPVIEVETLPREIRVTLGRLDCPPALTRVLVRLAEAWLQQPVRFPTDCVVDVDDFSWRTRAPTGGAGSQSRNPARAASPIHGLHVECVAANGSRAVRVRRNSEGSAPDEVRIVAGSLEAAAEPDAVRQDAVPPASDQEDVRRLEISGTVTEPLPIGVLEAVCGLEPGSLPLGDEATVSGTVAAIFDGGISSGTSQAQFERIDLAAASLQFPHRVSGEAMVAIDKLEWSRGRITACECQGSVSRGRVGQRWLDACVSVLGCRPGPAYRSLARDEVRSFDDVAARLQIRASGADLRAHPGRDGSLARVQGLSIVDEPPGVVPIERLAWLLSPPGAPAVPASRATAWLLGWFRVDAPAARSLQRSEF
;
A
#
# COMPACT_ATOMS: atom_id res chain seq x y z
N MET A 1 -32.46 2.19 63.46
CA MET A 1 -31.45 3.17 63.13
C MET A 1 -30.08 2.56 62.77
N ARG A 2 -29.48 1.67 63.63
CA ARG A 2 -28.15 1.06 63.37
C ARG A 2 -28.09 0.21 62.10
N THR A 3 -29.08 -0.62 61.83
CA THR A 3 -29.16 -1.46 60.60
C THR A 3 -29.31 -0.63 59.34
N LEU A 4 -30.04 0.48 59.40
CA LEU A 4 -30.20 1.39 58.25
C LEU A 4 -28.91 2.13 57.94
N PHE A 5 -28.12 2.52 58.94
CA PHE A 5 -26.83 3.13 58.80
C PHE A 5 -25.78 2.18 58.16
N VAL A 6 -25.79 0.90 58.56
CA VAL A 6 -24.93 -0.13 57.97
C VAL A 6 -25.30 -0.37 56.50
N LEU A 7 -26.59 -0.50 56.20
CA LEU A 7 -27.09 -0.80 54.85
C LEU A 7 -26.92 0.37 53.88
N LEU A 8 -27.17 1.61 54.30
CA LEU A 8 -27.10 2.80 53.43
C LEU A 8 -25.79 3.57 53.48
N GLY A 9 -24.99 3.36 54.53
CA GLY A 9 -23.69 4.05 54.67
C GLY A 9 -22.49 3.13 54.48
N ILE A 10 -22.33 2.10 55.33
CA ILE A 10 -21.12 1.30 55.34
C ILE A 10 -21.03 0.38 54.11
N LEU A 11 -22.10 -0.25 53.71
CA LEU A 11 -22.12 -1.23 52.61
C LEU A 11 -21.84 -0.58 51.24
N PRO A 12 -22.41 0.59 50.87
CA PRO A 12 -22.03 1.31 49.68
C PRO A 12 -20.57 1.80 49.70
N CYS A 13 -20.11 2.32 50.84
CA CYS A 13 -18.69 2.77 50.99
C CYS A 13 -17.73 1.59 50.85
N ALA A 14 -18.00 0.46 51.51
CA ALA A 14 -17.20 -0.75 51.38
C ALA A 14 -17.21 -1.30 49.93
N GLY A 15 -18.38 -1.24 49.28
CA GLY A 15 -18.54 -1.60 47.86
C GLY A 15 -17.69 -0.70 46.94
N LEU A 16 -17.73 0.61 47.16
CA LEU A 16 -16.91 1.56 46.41
C LEU A 16 -15.39 1.37 46.65
N CYS A 17 -15.00 1.14 47.93
CA CYS A 17 -13.59 0.85 48.24
C CYS A 17 -13.14 -0.48 47.60
N GLY A 18 -13.97 -1.53 47.72
CA GLY A 18 -13.69 -2.82 47.08
C GLY A 18 -13.56 -2.70 45.56
N TRP A 19 -14.49 -1.98 44.95
CA TRP A 19 -14.45 -1.69 43.49
C TRP A 19 -13.21 -0.89 43.11
N ALA A 20 -12.80 0.13 43.86
CA ALA A 20 -11.58 0.89 43.63
C ALA A 20 -10.32 0.01 43.71
N VAL A 21 -10.25 -0.86 44.73
CA VAL A 21 -9.15 -1.81 44.89
C VAL A 21 -9.07 -2.78 43.71
N VAL A 22 -10.19 -3.33 43.26
CA VAL A 22 -10.20 -4.21 42.08
C VAL A 22 -9.75 -3.48 40.81
N ARG A 23 -10.19 -2.22 40.61
CA ARG A 23 -9.79 -1.39 39.45
C ARG A 23 -8.30 -1.04 39.44
N HIS A 24 -7.67 -0.97 40.59
CA HIS A 24 -6.22 -0.72 40.70
C HIS A 24 -5.38 -2.01 40.82
N SER A 25 -6.04 -3.17 40.76
CA SER A 25 -5.37 -4.47 40.87
C SER A 25 -4.72 -4.91 39.55
N ASN A 26 -3.71 -5.76 39.66
CA ASN A 26 -3.09 -6.42 38.51
C ASN A 26 -4.10 -7.28 37.72
N VAL A 27 -5.09 -7.85 38.43
CA VAL A 27 -6.16 -8.68 37.79
C VAL A 27 -6.94 -7.88 36.76
N HIS A 28 -7.27 -6.62 37.06
CA HIS A 28 -7.96 -5.74 36.14
C HIS A 28 -7.10 -5.38 34.93
N ARG A 29 -5.82 -5.10 35.15
CA ARG A 29 -4.85 -4.86 34.07
C ARG A 29 -4.74 -6.08 33.15
N ASP A 30 -4.54 -7.27 33.72
CA ASP A 30 -4.42 -8.52 32.96
C ASP A 30 -5.71 -8.87 32.19
N ASP A 31 -6.87 -8.44 32.69
CA ASP A 31 -8.15 -8.58 31.96
C ASP A 31 -8.21 -7.65 30.75
N ILE A 32 -7.76 -6.39 30.89
CA ILE A 32 -7.67 -5.44 29.76
C ILE A 32 -6.65 -5.95 28.73
N GLU A 33 -5.47 -6.42 29.17
CA GLU A 33 -4.47 -7.01 28.27
C GLU A 33 -5.07 -8.13 27.43
N ARG A 34 -5.75 -9.10 28.07
CA ARG A 34 -6.41 -10.22 27.37
C ARG A 34 -7.47 -9.78 26.37
N ARG A 35 -8.28 -8.77 26.70
CA ARG A 35 -9.28 -8.22 25.78
C ARG A 35 -8.62 -7.56 24.58
N CYS A 36 -7.56 -6.78 24.81
CA CYS A 36 -6.78 -6.17 23.72
C CYS A 36 -6.14 -7.25 22.83
N GLU A 37 -5.55 -8.30 23.43
CA GLU A 37 -4.98 -9.43 22.70
C GLU A 37 -6.03 -10.15 21.82
N GLN A 38 -7.23 -10.36 22.34
CA GLN A 38 -8.33 -10.99 21.58
C GLN A 38 -8.77 -10.17 20.38
N VAL A 39 -8.75 -8.83 20.51
CA VAL A 39 -9.12 -7.92 19.43
C VAL A 39 -8.00 -7.77 18.41
N ILE A 40 -6.79 -7.49 18.88
CA ILE A 40 -5.62 -7.18 18.03
C ILE A 40 -5.02 -8.46 17.43
N GLY A 41 -5.12 -9.59 18.14
CA GLY A 41 -4.51 -10.86 17.72
C GLY A 41 -3.01 -10.95 17.97
N LEU A 42 -2.46 -10.03 18.76
CA LEU A 42 -1.06 -9.99 19.19
C LEU A 42 -0.96 -9.83 20.70
N PRO A 43 0.10 -10.37 21.33
CA PRO A 43 0.36 -10.17 22.76
C PRO A 43 0.50 -8.68 23.10
N VAL A 44 -0.30 -8.24 24.06
CA VAL A 44 -0.32 -6.85 24.56
C VAL A 44 0.14 -6.85 26.00
N ARG A 45 1.07 -5.95 26.33
CA ARG A 45 1.48 -5.66 27.70
C ARG A 45 1.21 -4.22 28.04
N ILE A 46 0.63 -3.98 29.21
CA ILE A 46 0.28 -2.66 29.73
C ILE A 46 1.00 -2.48 31.07
N GLY A 47 1.84 -1.47 31.18
CA GLY A 47 2.57 -1.19 32.43
C GLY A 47 1.62 -0.78 33.57
N ARG A 48 0.72 0.15 33.27
CA ARG A 48 -0.24 0.67 34.25
C ARG A 48 -1.53 1.11 33.59
N VAL A 49 -2.66 0.89 34.29
CA VAL A 49 -3.99 1.39 33.92
C VAL A 49 -4.41 2.46 34.90
N GLU A 50 -4.77 3.63 34.40
CA GLU A 50 -5.28 4.75 35.20
C GLU A 50 -6.69 5.13 34.70
N HIS A 51 -7.65 5.15 35.61
CA HIS A 51 -9.02 5.58 35.32
C HIS A 51 -9.16 7.07 35.59
N VAL A 52 -9.15 7.89 34.56
CA VAL A 52 -9.28 9.35 34.64
C VAL A 52 -10.74 9.73 34.93
N ARG A 53 -11.68 9.01 34.33
CA ARG A 53 -13.14 9.17 34.48
C ARG A 53 -13.83 7.80 34.43
N PRO A 54 -15.09 7.69 34.77
CA PRO A 54 -15.82 6.40 34.68
C PRO A 54 -15.80 5.74 33.30
N ASN A 55 -15.78 6.56 32.25
CA ASN A 55 -15.78 6.14 30.85
C ASN A 55 -14.43 6.37 30.14
N ALA A 56 -13.41 6.84 30.86
CA ALA A 56 -12.10 7.14 30.26
C ALA A 56 -10.97 6.50 31.06
N MET A 57 -10.07 5.84 30.36
CA MET A 57 -8.87 5.25 30.94
C MET A 57 -7.63 5.69 30.19
N ARG A 58 -6.53 5.75 30.88
CA ARG A 58 -5.20 6.01 30.35
C ARG A 58 -4.34 4.78 30.58
N LEU A 59 -3.83 4.23 29.50
CA LEU A 59 -2.94 3.08 29.50
C LEU A 59 -1.50 3.57 29.35
N HIS A 60 -0.65 3.19 30.28
CA HIS A 60 0.75 3.60 30.28
C HIS A 60 1.65 2.43 29.84
N ASP A 61 2.75 2.76 29.13
CA ASP A 61 3.79 1.81 28.73
C ASP A 61 3.23 0.60 27.96
N CYS A 62 2.36 0.89 26.97
CA CYS A 62 1.75 -0.13 26.15
C CYS A 62 2.75 -0.70 25.15
N GLN A 63 2.91 -2.02 25.13
CA GLN A 63 3.77 -2.73 24.21
C GLN A 63 3.00 -3.80 23.47
N LEU A 64 3.14 -3.82 22.14
CA LEU A 64 2.70 -4.95 21.31
C LEU A 64 3.92 -5.79 20.93
N SER A 65 3.80 -7.09 21.06
CA SER A 65 4.85 -8.05 20.69
C SER A 65 4.39 -8.93 19.55
N SER A 66 5.33 -9.34 18.68
CA SER A 66 5.07 -10.37 17.69
C SER A 66 4.92 -11.74 18.35
N SER A 67 4.45 -12.72 17.59
CA SER A 67 4.41 -14.13 18.05
C SER A 67 5.78 -14.69 18.44
N SER A 68 6.87 -14.09 17.96
CA SER A 68 8.25 -14.43 18.35
C SER A 68 8.72 -13.71 19.61
N GLY A 69 7.88 -12.88 20.25
CA GLY A 69 8.23 -12.11 21.45
C GLY A 69 8.98 -10.80 21.19
N ALA A 70 9.30 -10.48 19.94
CA ALA A 70 9.92 -9.18 19.62
C ALA A 70 8.89 -8.06 19.74
N VAL A 71 9.30 -6.94 20.39
CA VAL A 71 8.44 -5.75 20.52
C VAL A 71 8.26 -5.12 19.14
N VAL A 72 7.02 -5.06 18.68
CA VAL A 72 6.63 -4.46 17.39
C VAL A 72 6.29 -2.99 17.55
N MET A 73 5.66 -2.63 18.68
CA MET A 73 5.23 -1.26 18.99
C MET A 73 5.40 -0.99 20.48
N SER A 74 5.79 0.23 20.80
CA SER A 74 5.76 0.75 22.18
C SER A 74 5.17 2.15 22.17
N VAL A 75 4.12 2.36 22.96
CA VAL A 75 3.44 3.65 23.12
C VAL A 75 3.44 4.02 24.57
N PRO A 76 4.00 5.20 24.93
CA PRO A 76 4.09 5.62 26.33
C PRO A 76 2.72 5.78 26.99
N VAL A 77 1.78 6.40 26.27
CA VAL A 77 0.44 6.69 26.78
C VAL A 77 -0.59 6.52 25.67
N ILE A 78 -1.66 5.80 25.97
CA ILE A 78 -2.85 5.69 25.13
C ILE A 78 -4.05 6.13 25.99
N GLU A 79 -4.81 7.09 25.51
CA GLU A 79 -6.06 7.47 26.13
C GLU A 79 -7.22 6.75 25.42
N VAL A 80 -8.08 6.10 26.18
CA VAL A 80 -9.25 5.38 25.65
C VAL A 80 -10.50 5.94 26.35
N GLU A 81 -11.42 6.47 25.57
CA GLU A 81 -12.70 6.96 26.03
C GLU A 81 -13.81 6.10 25.43
N THR A 82 -14.68 5.54 26.27
CA THR A 82 -15.81 4.74 25.84
C THR A 82 -17.07 5.58 25.91
N LEU A 83 -17.62 5.92 24.75
CA LEU A 83 -18.90 6.59 24.60
C LEU A 83 -20.02 5.57 24.32
N PRO A 84 -21.29 5.94 24.37
CA PRO A 84 -22.40 4.98 24.23
C PRO A 84 -22.42 4.22 22.89
N ARG A 85 -21.85 4.78 21.83
CA ARG A 85 -21.82 4.19 20.49
C ARG A 85 -20.44 4.22 19.83
N GLU A 86 -19.45 4.75 20.50
CA GLU A 86 -18.12 5.02 19.94
C GLU A 86 -17.04 4.73 20.98
N ILE A 87 -15.94 4.17 20.55
CA ILE A 87 -14.69 4.09 21.32
C ILE A 87 -13.72 5.06 20.68
N ARG A 88 -13.24 6.03 21.47
CA ARG A 88 -12.22 6.98 21.03
C ARG A 88 -10.87 6.63 21.64
N VAL A 89 -9.85 6.54 20.80
CA VAL A 89 -8.48 6.23 21.19
C VAL A 89 -7.60 7.40 20.76
N THR A 90 -6.86 7.98 21.69
CA THR A 90 -5.94 9.08 21.41
C THR A 90 -4.51 8.66 21.74
N LEU A 91 -3.61 8.86 20.79
CA LEU A 91 -2.18 8.57 20.92
C LEU A 91 -1.38 9.84 20.60
N GLY A 92 -0.46 10.25 21.48
CA GLY A 92 0.39 11.42 21.21
C GLY A 92 1.40 11.12 20.09
N ARG A 93 2.06 9.95 20.15
CA ARG A 93 3.04 9.56 19.14
C ARG A 93 2.95 8.07 18.82
N LEU A 94 2.98 7.75 17.54
CA LEU A 94 3.01 6.38 17.05
C LEU A 94 4.09 6.20 15.98
N ASP A 95 5.12 5.43 16.31
CA ASP A 95 6.12 4.96 15.35
C ASP A 95 5.63 3.63 14.75
N CYS A 96 5.35 3.62 13.45
CA CYS A 96 4.76 2.48 12.75
C CYS A 96 5.82 1.73 11.92
N PRO A 97 6.40 0.64 12.41
CA PRO A 97 7.25 -0.23 11.61
C PRO A 97 6.40 -1.04 10.60
N PRO A 98 6.98 -1.60 9.53
CA PRO A 98 6.25 -2.37 8.52
C PRO A 98 5.42 -3.53 9.07
N ALA A 99 5.89 -4.17 10.15
CA ALA A 99 5.14 -5.22 10.83
C ALA A 99 3.83 -4.71 11.45
N LEU A 100 3.86 -3.54 12.08
CA LEU A 100 2.67 -2.91 12.65
C LEU A 100 1.69 -2.45 11.56
N THR A 101 2.17 -1.90 10.45
CA THR A 101 1.31 -1.52 9.32
C THR A 101 0.44 -2.69 8.88
N ARG A 102 1.01 -3.89 8.74
CA ARG A 102 0.25 -5.09 8.38
C ARG A 102 -0.81 -5.46 9.44
N VAL A 103 -0.51 -5.27 10.71
CA VAL A 103 -1.47 -5.51 11.79
C VAL A 103 -2.63 -4.52 11.69
N LEU A 104 -2.35 -3.25 11.48
CA LEU A 104 -3.38 -2.21 11.33
C LEU A 104 -4.27 -2.46 10.11
N VAL A 105 -3.69 -2.85 8.98
CA VAL A 105 -4.45 -3.23 7.78
C VAL A 105 -5.37 -4.43 8.06
N ARG A 106 -4.87 -5.48 8.70
CA ARG A 106 -5.68 -6.66 9.08
C ARG A 106 -6.80 -6.31 10.08
N LEU A 107 -6.54 -5.41 11.02
CA LEU A 107 -7.56 -4.93 11.94
C LEU A 107 -8.67 -4.16 11.22
N ALA A 108 -8.29 -3.28 10.29
CA ALA A 108 -9.25 -2.56 9.46
C ALA A 108 -10.08 -3.52 8.59
N GLU A 109 -9.45 -4.51 7.99
CA GLU A 109 -10.11 -5.56 7.22
C GLU A 109 -11.06 -6.39 8.10
N ALA A 110 -10.59 -6.86 9.28
CA ALA A 110 -11.43 -7.59 10.22
C ALA A 110 -12.60 -6.75 10.72
N TRP A 111 -12.40 -5.45 10.94
CA TRP A 111 -13.49 -4.55 11.33
C TRP A 111 -14.53 -4.40 10.21
N LEU A 112 -14.10 -4.30 8.96
CA LEU A 112 -14.98 -4.21 7.80
C LEU A 112 -15.78 -5.52 7.58
N GLN A 113 -15.16 -6.68 7.79
CA GLN A 113 -15.74 -7.99 7.46
C GLN A 113 -16.49 -8.67 8.60
N GLN A 114 -16.16 -8.36 9.87
CA GLN A 114 -16.67 -9.06 11.05
C GLN A 114 -17.51 -8.14 11.97
N PRO A 115 -18.77 -7.82 11.60
CA PRO A 115 -19.63 -6.90 12.40
C PRO A 115 -19.90 -7.39 13.81
N VAL A 116 -20.01 -8.69 14.03
CA VAL A 116 -20.29 -9.27 15.34
C VAL A 116 -19.13 -9.07 16.32
N ARG A 117 -17.89 -9.09 15.82
CA ARG A 117 -16.70 -8.91 16.65
C ARG A 117 -16.46 -7.45 17.05
N PHE A 118 -16.89 -6.51 16.21
CA PHE A 118 -16.70 -5.08 16.41
C PHE A 118 -18.03 -4.34 16.33
N PRO A 119 -18.85 -4.39 17.39
CA PRO A 119 -20.21 -3.82 17.36
C PRO A 119 -20.24 -2.30 17.49
N THR A 120 -19.12 -1.65 17.82
CA THR A 120 -19.04 -0.24 18.19
C THR A 120 -18.20 0.52 17.19
N ASP A 121 -18.57 1.74 16.89
CA ASP A 121 -17.73 2.65 16.09
C ASP A 121 -16.42 2.95 16.82
N CYS A 122 -15.36 3.22 16.08
CA CYS A 122 -14.05 3.50 16.64
C CYS A 122 -13.43 4.71 15.95
N VAL A 123 -12.94 5.64 16.75
CA VAL A 123 -12.17 6.79 16.30
C VAL A 123 -10.79 6.73 16.92
N VAL A 124 -9.76 6.82 16.10
CA VAL A 124 -8.37 6.83 16.54
C VAL A 124 -7.71 8.13 16.08
N ASP A 125 -7.26 8.92 17.05
CA ASP A 125 -6.53 10.15 16.83
C ASP A 125 -5.07 9.95 17.20
N VAL A 126 -4.15 10.27 16.29
CA VAL A 126 -2.70 10.21 16.50
C VAL A 126 -2.09 11.56 16.20
N ASP A 127 -1.51 12.23 17.20
CA ASP A 127 -0.93 13.56 17.03
C ASP A 127 0.30 13.53 16.10
N ASP A 128 1.23 12.62 16.38
CA ASP A 128 2.45 12.43 15.60
C ASP A 128 2.53 10.99 15.12
N PHE A 129 2.39 10.79 13.83
CA PHE A 129 2.52 9.48 13.19
C PHE A 129 3.78 9.43 12.33
N SER A 130 4.62 8.43 12.52
CA SER A 130 5.80 8.23 11.69
C SER A 130 5.88 6.80 11.15
N TRP A 131 6.14 6.70 9.82
CA TRP A 131 6.48 5.42 9.20
C TRP A 131 7.97 5.16 9.40
N ARG A 132 8.33 4.02 9.97
CA ARG A 132 9.71 3.54 9.94
C ARG A 132 9.90 2.71 8.67
N THR A 133 10.68 3.21 7.74
CA THR A 133 11.26 2.38 6.70
C THR A 133 12.19 1.36 7.34
N ARG A 134 12.38 0.22 6.66
CA ARG A 134 13.21 -0.90 7.10
C ARG A 134 14.55 -0.40 7.67
N ALA A 135 14.92 -0.91 8.85
CA ALA A 135 16.28 -0.73 9.33
C ALA A 135 17.23 -1.26 8.23
N PRO A 136 18.28 -0.50 7.85
CA PRO A 136 19.21 -0.97 6.85
C PRO A 136 19.71 -2.34 7.29
N THR A 137 19.39 -3.38 6.54
CA THR A 137 19.94 -4.71 6.74
C THR A 137 21.43 -4.56 6.49
N GLY A 138 22.21 -4.55 7.59
CA GLY A 138 23.64 -4.36 7.57
C GLY A 138 24.36 -5.43 6.77
N GLY A 139 24.34 -5.30 5.46
CA GLY A 139 25.34 -5.87 4.58
C GLY A 139 26.62 -5.08 4.78
N ALA A 140 27.61 -5.71 5.37
CA ALA A 140 28.95 -5.16 5.60
C ALA A 140 29.60 -4.72 4.28
N GLY A 141 29.21 -3.56 3.75
CA GLY A 141 29.75 -3.03 2.48
C GLY A 141 29.11 -1.74 2.00
N SER A 142 27.90 -1.42 2.42
CA SER A 142 27.26 -0.16 2.02
C SER A 142 27.41 0.86 3.15
N GLN A 143 28.47 1.67 3.09
CA GLN A 143 28.57 2.90 3.84
C GLN A 143 27.57 3.92 3.26
N SER A 144 26.29 3.72 3.50
CA SER A 144 25.31 4.79 3.36
C SER A 144 25.63 5.86 4.41
N ARG A 145 26.22 6.94 3.96
CA ARG A 145 26.71 8.08 4.78
C ARG A 145 25.60 8.93 5.38
N ASN A 146 24.33 8.55 5.30
CA ASN A 146 23.23 9.27 5.94
C ASN A 146 22.54 8.34 6.93
N PRO A 147 22.58 8.65 8.25
CA PRO A 147 21.71 8.00 9.20
C PRO A 147 20.28 8.25 8.75
N ALA A 148 19.52 7.18 8.63
CA ALA A 148 18.14 7.10 8.22
C ALA A 148 17.42 8.47 8.27
N ARG A 149 17.19 9.05 7.12
CA ARG A 149 16.23 10.15 6.99
C ARG A 149 14.88 9.52 7.31
N ALA A 150 14.53 9.53 8.60
CA ALA A 150 13.21 9.12 9.03
C ALA A 150 12.21 9.87 8.15
N ALA A 151 11.26 9.16 7.57
CA ALA A 151 10.17 9.81 6.88
C ALA A 151 9.63 10.91 7.79
N SER A 152 9.38 12.08 7.24
CA SER A 152 8.86 13.21 8.03
C SER A 152 7.63 12.75 8.80
N PRO A 153 7.50 13.06 10.10
CA PRO A 153 6.34 12.66 10.86
C PRO A 153 5.09 13.25 10.22
N ILE A 154 4.05 12.46 10.14
CA ILE A 154 2.72 12.90 9.72
C ILE A 154 2.05 13.46 10.95
N HIS A 155 1.72 14.74 10.96
CA HIS A 155 0.99 15.37 12.05
C HIS A 155 -0.51 15.21 11.85
N GLY A 156 -1.23 14.83 12.91
CA GLY A 156 -2.69 14.78 12.94
C GLY A 156 -3.29 13.69 12.05
N LEU A 157 -2.94 12.41 12.28
CA LEU A 157 -3.62 11.28 11.64
C LEU A 157 -4.93 10.98 12.39
N HIS A 158 -6.05 10.99 11.68
CA HIS A 158 -7.37 10.67 12.18
C HIS A 158 -7.93 9.44 11.45
N VAL A 159 -8.27 8.40 12.18
CA VAL A 159 -8.87 7.17 11.65
C VAL A 159 -10.25 6.99 12.23
N GLU A 160 -11.25 6.94 11.37
CA GLU A 160 -12.65 6.80 11.73
C GLU A 160 -13.20 5.48 11.18
N CYS A 161 -13.70 4.62 12.05
CA CYS A 161 -14.34 3.36 11.73
C CYS A 161 -15.83 3.46 12.08
N VAL A 162 -16.70 3.64 11.08
CA VAL A 162 -18.13 3.91 11.26
C VAL A 162 -18.98 2.84 10.60
N ALA A 163 -20.02 2.40 11.32
CA ALA A 163 -21.03 1.51 10.80
C ALA A 163 -22.36 2.27 10.64
N ALA A 164 -22.88 2.36 9.42
CA ALA A 164 -24.15 3.02 9.12
C ALA A 164 -24.91 2.29 8.00
N ASN A 165 -26.21 2.12 8.16
CA ASN A 165 -27.12 1.59 7.13
C ASN A 165 -26.68 0.26 6.49
N GLY A 166 -26.19 -0.68 7.30
CA GLY A 166 -25.70 -1.98 6.80
C GLY A 166 -24.34 -1.94 6.09
N SER A 167 -23.74 -0.77 5.93
CA SER A 167 -22.38 -0.60 5.41
C SER A 167 -21.40 -0.26 6.51
N ARG A 168 -20.13 -0.55 6.29
CA ARG A 168 -19.03 -0.20 7.18
C ARG A 168 -17.98 0.57 6.41
N ALA A 169 -17.45 1.64 7.00
CA ALA A 169 -16.45 2.47 6.39
C ALA A 169 -15.27 2.70 7.35
N VAL A 170 -14.07 2.56 6.82
CA VAL A 170 -12.84 3.04 7.44
C VAL A 170 -12.40 4.27 6.67
N ARG A 171 -12.23 5.38 7.36
CA ARG A 171 -11.72 6.63 6.80
C ARG A 171 -10.42 6.98 7.50
N VAL A 172 -9.40 7.24 6.72
CA VAL A 172 -8.12 7.71 7.21
C VAL A 172 -7.91 9.11 6.66
N ARG A 173 -7.81 10.08 7.55
CA ARG A 173 -7.58 11.48 7.20
C ARG A 173 -6.29 11.97 7.81
N ARG A 174 -5.64 12.85 7.10
CA ARG A 174 -4.51 13.60 7.59
C ARG A 174 -4.86 15.08 7.59
N ASN A 175 -4.58 15.73 8.69
CA ASN A 175 -4.72 17.18 8.79
C ASN A 175 -3.44 17.84 8.23
N SER A 176 -3.50 18.28 6.98
CA SER A 176 -2.43 19.09 6.38
C SER A 176 -2.77 20.57 6.57
N GLU A 177 -1.85 21.35 7.15
CA GLU A 177 -2.03 22.78 7.26
C GLU A 177 -2.03 23.41 5.85
N GLY A 178 -3.20 23.88 5.39
CA GLY A 178 -3.34 24.72 4.20
C GLY A 178 -3.59 24.03 2.86
N SER A 179 -3.68 22.73 2.79
CA SER A 179 -4.09 21.96 1.59
C SER A 179 -5.36 21.14 1.85
N ALA A 180 -6.00 20.64 0.80
CA ALA A 180 -7.09 19.68 0.96
C ALA A 180 -6.58 18.46 1.77
N PRO A 181 -7.33 18.01 2.79
CA PRO A 181 -6.88 16.90 3.63
C PRO A 181 -6.71 15.64 2.79
N ASP A 182 -5.60 14.96 2.97
CA ASP A 182 -5.43 13.61 2.44
C ASP A 182 -6.49 12.71 3.07
N GLU A 183 -7.29 12.06 2.25
CA GLU A 183 -8.32 11.15 2.73
C GLU A 183 -8.28 9.83 1.94
N VAL A 184 -8.25 8.73 2.67
CA VAL A 184 -8.47 7.39 2.12
C VAL A 184 -9.70 6.81 2.79
N ARG A 185 -10.67 6.39 2.00
CA ARG A 185 -11.92 5.79 2.44
C ARG A 185 -12.06 4.38 1.89
N ILE A 186 -12.38 3.45 2.76
CA ILE A 186 -12.68 2.06 2.42
C ILE A 186 -14.09 1.76 2.93
N VAL A 187 -14.96 1.31 2.06
CA VAL A 187 -16.37 0.99 2.39
C VAL A 187 -16.64 -0.47 2.04
N ALA A 188 -17.14 -1.22 3.01
CA ALA A 188 -17.70 -2.55 2.78
C ALA A 188 -19.23 -2.46 2.89
N GLY A 189 -19.95 -2.84 1.84
CA GLY A 189 -21.42 -2.85 1.79
C GLY A 189 -21.95 -4.23 1.46
N SER A 190 -23.18 -4.54 1.93
CA SER A 190 -23.92 -5.70 1.45
C SER A 190 -24.50 -5.41 0.07
N LEU A 191 -24.45 -6.38 -0.83
CA LEU A 191 -25.03 -6.28 -2.17
C LEU A 191 -26.56 -5.98 -2.16
N GLU A 192 -27.25 -6.34 -1.07
CA GLU A 192 -28.68 -6.09 -0.92
C GLU A 192 -29.05 -4.61 -0.72
N ALA A 193 -28.13 -3.78 -0.23
CA ALA A 193 -28.40 -2.35 0.01
C ALA A 193 -28.35 -1.50 -1.30
N ALA A 194 -27.88 -2.05 -2.38
CA ALA A 194 -27.76 -1.37 -3.69
C ALA A 194 -28.93 -1.71 -4.66
N ALA A 195 -29.83 -2.60 -4.29
CA ALA A 195 -31.05 -2.86 -5.07
C ALA A 195 -32.05 -1.73 -4.80
N GLU A 196 -32.50 -1.09 -5.87
CA GLU A 196 -33.49 0.00 -5.87
C GLU A 196 -34.72 -0.32 -5.03
N PRO A 197 -35.31 0.69 -4.33
CA PRO A 197 -36.43 0.49 -3.41
C PRO A 197 -37.79 0.17 -4.07
N ASP A 198 -37.87 -0.12 -5.37
CA ASP A 198 -39.14 -0.22 -6.10
C ASP A 198 -39.56 -1.62 -6.57
N ALA A 199 -38.99 -2.70 -6.02
CA ALA A 199 -39.51 -4.04 -6.28
C ALA A 199 -40.20 -4.61 -5.04
N VAL A 200 -41.51 -4.48 -4.98
CA VAL A 200 -42.40 -5.25 -4.08
C VAL A 200 -42.13 -6.75 -4.30
N ARG A 201 -41.29 -7.35 -3.46
CA ARG A 201 -41.14 -8.81 -3.41
C ARG A 201 -42.08 -9.40 -2.36
N GLN A 202 -43.18 -9.95 -2.87
CA GLN A 202 -44.02 -10.90 -2.15
C GLN A 202 -43.24 -12.19 -1.87
N ASP A 203 -43.31 -12.60 -0.60
CA ASP A 203 -43.18 -13.94 -0.05
C ASP A 203 -42.28 -14.96 -0.74
N ALA A 204 -40.97 -14.84 -0.57
CA ALA A 204 -40.03 -15.93 -0.79
C ALA A 204 -39.28 -16.21 0.51
N VAL A 205 -39.52 -17.40 1.07
CA VAL A 205 -38.72 -17.97 2.18
C VAL A 205 -37.25 -18.00 1.74
N PRO A 206 -36.33 -17.36 2.52
CA PRO A 206 -34.93 -17.38 2.14
C PRO A 206 -34.39 -18.80 2.30
N PRO A 207 -33.71 -19.36 1.29
CA PRO A 207 -32.96 -20.60 1.47
C PRO A 207 -31.83 -20.31 2.46
N ALA A 208 -31.74 -21.12 3.51
CA ALA A 208 -30.60 -21.15 4.40
C ALA A 208 -29.39 -21.70 3.62
N SER A 209 -28.68 -20.82 2.94
CA SER A 209 -27.41 -21.14 2.31
C SER A 209 -26.33 -20.40 3.09
N ASP A 210 -25.36 -21.15 3.64
CA ASP A 210 -24.05 -20.67 4.13
C ASP A 210 -23.22 -20.08 2.98
N GLN A 211 -23.82 -19.24 2.15
CA GLN A 211 -23.07 -18.41 1.22
C GLN A 211 -22.41 -17.32 2.06
N GLU A 212 -21.11 -17.44 2.22
CA GLU A 212 -20.23 -16.33 2.62
C GLU A 212 -20.67 -15.10 1.84
N ASP A 213 -21.24 -14.14 2.54
CA ASP A 213 -21.79 -12.89 2.00
C ASP A 213 -20.63 -12.13 1.34
N VAL A 214 -20.47 -12.33 0.05
CA VAL A 214 -19.39 -11.69 -0.73
C VAL A 214 -19.66 -10.19 -0.71
N ARG A 215 -18.96 -9.51 0.19
CA ARG A 215 -19.13 -8.08 0.39
C ARG A 215 -18.40 -7.31 -0.68
N ARG A 216 -19.10 -6.41 -1.29
CA ARG A 216 -18.52 -5.40 -2.16
C ARG A 216 -17.64 -4.46 -1.34
N LEU A 217 -16.38 -4.28 -1.74
CA LEU A 217 -15.44 -3.36 -1.13
C LEU A 217 -15.16 -2.21 -2.11
N GLU A 218 -15.39 -1.00 -1.66
CA GLU A 218 -15.05 0.22 -2.41
C GLU A 218 -13.91 0.94 -1.72
N ILE A 219 -12.85 1.25 -2.47
CA ILE A 219 -11.70 2.02 -2.00
C ILE A 219 -11.65 3.30 -2.80
N SER A 220 -11.60 4.43 -2.13
CA SER A 220 -11.35 5.72 -2.76
C SER A 220 -10.43 6.54 -1.89
N GLY A 221 -9.54 7.32 -2.51
CA GLY A 221 -8.65 8.16 -1.72
C GLY A 221 -7.72 9.01 -2.54
N THR A 222 -7.20 10.02 -1.88
CA THR A 222 -6.18 10.94 -2.36
C THR A 222 -5.08 11.05 -1.33
N VAL A 223 -3.85 10.87 -1.76
CA VAL A 223 -2.63 11.04 -0.99
C VAL A 223 -1.76 12.04 -1.73
N THR A 224 -1.71 13.27 -1.26
CA THR A 224 -0.93 14.36 -1.88
C THR A 224 0.51 14.36 -1.40
N GLU A 225 0.72 14.02 -0.13
CA GLU A 225 2.06 13.96 0.43
C GLU A 225 2.67 12.56 0.25
N PRO A 226 3.89 12.48 -0.30
CA PRO A 226 4.51 11.21 -0.64
C PRO A 226 4.65 10.27 0.56
N LEU A 227 4.10 9.05 0.45
CA LEU A 227 4.24 7.98 1.43
C LEU A 227 5.41 7.05 1.04
N PRO A 228 6.16 6.50 2.01
CA PRO A 228 7.15 5.47 1.72
C PRO A 228 6.53 4.25 1.02
N ILE A 229 7.26 3.68 0.05
CA ILE A 229 6.77 2.52 -0.74
C ILE A 229 6.39 1.31 0.14
N GLY A 230 7.04 1.13 1.28
CA GLY A 230 6.72 0.07 2.24
C GLY A 230 5.30 0.14 2.79
N VAL A 231 4.64 1.31 2.76
CA VAL A 231 3.22 1.46 3.11
C VAL A 231 2.35 0.80 2.04
N LEU A 232 2.65 1.06 0.77
CA LEU A 232 1.94 0.44 -0.35
C LEU A 232 2.11 -1.09 -0.32
N GLU A 233 3.32 -1.59 -0.05
CA GLU A 233 3.57 -3.03 0.11
C GLU A 233 2.68 -3.63 1.21
N ALA A 234 2.61 -2.97 2.37
CA ALA A 234 1.83 -3.45 3.49
C ALA A 234 0.31 -3.44 3.20
N VAL A 235 -0.19 -2.38 2.57
CA VAL A 235 -1.61 -2.26 2.17
C VAL A 235 -1.98 -3.31 1.13
N CYS A 236 -1.09 -3.59 0.18
CA CYS A 236 -1.30 -4.63 -0.83
C CYS A 236 -1.05 -6.06 -0.29
N GLY A 237 -0.75 -6.23 1.00
CA GLY A 237 -0.43 -7.53 1.58
C GLY A 237 0.88 -8.14 1.07
N LEU A 238 1.73 -7.34 0.45
CA LEU A 238 3.03 -7.77 -0.07
C LEU A 238 4.06 -7.90 1.05
N GLU A 239 5.06 -8.73 0.84
CA GLU A 239 6.19 -8.83 1.76
C GLU A 239 7.05 -7.55 1.69
N PRO A 240 7.63 -7.06 2.81
CA PRO A 240 8.50 -5.90 2.80
C PRO A 240 9.69 -6.09 1.86
N GLY A 241 9.89 -5.14 0.94
CA GLY A 241 10.93 -5.21 -0.08
C GLY A 241 10.60 -6.11 -1.26
N SER A 242 9.34 -6.50 -1.43
CA SER A 242 8.87 -7.23 -2.63
C SER A 242 8.77 -6.34 -3.86
N LEU A 243 8.55 -5.03 -3.66
CA LEU A 243 8.69 -4.02 -4.71
C LEU A 243 10.13 -3.49 -4.70
N PRO A 244 10.97 -3.87 -5.66
CA PRO A 244 12.39 -3.52 -5.67
C PRO A 244 12.58 -2.08 -6.17
N LEU A 245 11.92 -1.10 -5.55
CA LEU A 245 11.99 0.30 -5.95
C LEU A 245 13.02 1.10 -5.16
N GLY A 246 13.67 0.48 -4.18
CA GLY A 246 14.61 1.13 -3.26
C GLY A 246 13.95 1.62 -1.98
N ASP A 247 14.74 1.76 -0.92
CA ASP A 247 14.25 2.09 0.42
C ASP A 247 13.77 3.55 0.56
N GLU A 248 14.22 4.43 -0.34
CA GLU A 248 13.86 5.85 -0.36
C GLU A 248 12.67 6.16 -1.30
N ALA A 249 12.20 5.17 -2.03
CA ALA A 249 11.09 5.35 -2.94
C ALA A 249 9.81 5.75 -2.22
N THR A 250 9.12 6.72 -2.80
CA THR A 250 7.85 7.23 -2.27
C THR A 250 6.77 7.20 -3.33
N VAL A 251 5.52 7.20 -2.87
CA VAL A 251 4.33 7.21 -3.73
C VAL A 251 3.30 8.21 -3.21
N SER A 252 2.69 8.95 -4.14
CA SER A 252 1.51 9.79 -3.93
C SER A 252 0.50 9.58 -5.05
N GLY A 253 -0.73 10.05 -4.91
CA GLY A 253 -1.71 9.95 -5.97
C GLY A 253 -3.13 9.72 -5.51
N THR A 254 -3.99 9.29 -6.44
CA THR A 254 -5.41 9.02 -6.21
C THR A 254 -5.77 7.59 -6.63
N VAL A 255 -6.72 7.00 -5.94
CA VAL A 255 -7.26 5.68 -6.27
C VAL A 255 -8.77 5.67 -6.11
N ALA A 256 -9.44 5.01 -7.04
CA ALA A 256 -10.85 4.64 -6.92
C ALA A 256 -11.00 3.21 -7.45
N ALA A 257 -11.37 2.28 -6.58
CA ALA A 257 -11.42 0.85 -6.90
C ALA A 257 -12.64 0.19 -6.26
N ILE A 258 -13.18 -0.78 -6.96
CA ILE A 258 -14.27 -1.64 -6.50
C ILE A 258 -13.80 -3.09 -6.60
N PHE A 259 -13.97 -3.81 -5.51
CA PHE A 259 -13.73 -5.26 -5.43
C PHE A 259 -15.08 -5.94 -5.18
N ASP A 260 -15.44 -6.86 -6.04
CA ASP A 260 -16.70 -7.57 -5.99
C ASP A 260 -16.47 -9.03 -6.37
N GLY A 261 -16.73 -9.98 -5.46
CA GLY A 261 -16.56 -11.41 -5.71
C GLY A 261 -15.14 -11.81 -6.19
N GLY A 262 -14.10 -11.14 -5.74
CA GLY A 262 -12.72 -11.37 -6.19
C GLY A 262 -12.39 -10.70 -7.54
N ILE A 263 -13.33 -9.97 -8.12
CA ILE A 263 -13.13 -9.17 -9.33
C ILE A 263 -12.86 -7.74 -8.94
N SER A 264 -11.77 -7.15 -9.46
CA SER A 264 -11.45 -5.74 -9.21
C SER A 264 -11.60 -4.90 -10.49
N SER A 265 -12.10 -3.69 -10.30
CA SER A 265 -12.11 -2.64 -11.32
C SER A 265 -11.83 -1.29 -10.68
N GLY A 266 -11.27 -0.37 -11.44
CA GLY A 266 -10.98 0.96 -10.89
C GLY A 266 -10.12 1.82 -11.79
N THR A 267 -9.77 2.96 -11.22
CA THR A 267 -8.87 3.96 -11.81
C THR A 267 -7.86 4.42 -10.75
N SER A 268 -6.67 4.78 -11.19
CA SER A 268 -5.64 5.36 -10.33
C SER A 268 -4.78 6.34 -11.09
N GLN A 269 -4.29 7.33 -10.36
CA GLN A 269 -3.19 8.21 -10.75
C GLN A 269 -2.15 8.10 -9.66
N ALA A 270 -0.87 7.99 -10.01
CA ALA A 270 0.19 7.84 -9.02
C ALA A 270 1.47 8.51 -9.48
N GLN A 271 2.20 9.06 -8.52
CA GLN A 271 3.55 9.57 -8.73
C GLN A 271 4.49 8.81 -7.81
N PHE A 272 5.47 8.17 -8.42
CA PHE A 272 6.56 7.49 -7.71
C PHE A 272 7.82 8.34 -7.86
N GLU A 273 8.47 8.62 -6.75
CA GLU A 273 9.69 9.41 -6.71
C GLU A 273 10.82 8.63 -6.06
N ARG A 274 12.06 9.04 -6.36
CA ARG A 274 13.29 8.47 -5.78
C ARG A 274 13.39 6.94 -5.96
N ILE A 275 12.95 6.45 -7.12
CA ILE A 275 13.09 5.04 -7.46
C ILE A 275 14.57 4.75 -7.73
N ASP A 276 15.16 3.81 -6.99
CA ASP A 276 16.50 3.30 -7.27
C ASP A 276 16.44 2.27 -8.41
N LEU A 277 16.87 2.69 -9.61
CA LEU A 277 16.90 1.79 -10.76
C LEU A 277 17.88 0.62 -10.60
N ALA A 278 18.92 0.76 -9.77
CA ALA A 278 19.81 -0.37 -9.50
C ALA A 278 19.07 -1.47 -8.73
N ALA A 279 18.29 -1.09 -7.72
CA ALA A 279 17.44 -2.04 -7.00
C ALA A 279 16.33 -2.60 -7.91
N ALA A 280 15.64 -1.74 -8.68
CA ALA A 280 14.57 -2.14 -9.59
C ALA A 280 15.06 -3.11 -10.68
N SER A 281 16.29 -2.94 -11.18
CA SER A 281 16.84 -3.77 -12.23
C SER A 281 17.40 -5.12 -11.78
N LEU A 282 17.50 -5.39 -10.47
CA LEU A 282 18.04 -6.67 -9.95
C LEU A 282 17.28 -7.91 -10.43
N GLN A 283 15.99 -7.74 -10.70
CA GLN A 283 15.12 -8.84 -11.18
C GLN A 283 15.17 -9.02 -12.72
N PHE A 284 15.84 -8.12 -13.42
CA PHE A 284 15.92 -8.11 -14.88
C PHE A 284 17.34 -8.42 -15.37
N PRO A 285 17.48 -8.91 -16.58
CA PRO A 285 18.80 -9.27 -17.15
C PRO A 285 19.64 -8.05 -17.52
N HIS A 286 19.15 -6.86 -17.22
CA HIS A 286 19.73 -5.60 -17.66
C HIS A 286 20.28 -4.80 -16.50
N ARG A 287 21.42 -4.17 -16.68
CA ARG A 287 22.00 -3.29 -15.67
C ARG A 287 21.59 -1.85 -15.97
N VAL A 288 20.83 -1.27 -15.07
CA VAL A 288 20.46 0.14 -15.12
C VAL A 288 20.67 0.72 -13.73
N SER A 289 21.18 1.93 -13.63
CA SER A 289 21.30 2.65 -12.37
C SER A 289 20.98 4.12 -12.56
N GLY A 290 20.57 4.76 -11.51
CA GLY A 290 20.11 6.15 -11.45
C GLY A 290 18.88 6.26 -10.60
N GLU A 291 18.47 7.49 -10.31
CA GLU A 291 17.26 7.80 -9.60
C GLU A 291 16.15 8.14 -10.61
N ALA A 292 15.03 7.43 -10.53
CA ALA A 292 13.92 7.62 -11.44
C ALA A 292 12.71 8.26 -10.73
N MET A 293 11.96 8.98 -11.51
CA MET A 293 10.60 9.43 -11.20
C MET A 293 9.65 8.87 -12.25
N VAL A 294 8.51 8.33 -11.80
CA VAL A 294 7.47 7.80 -12.68
C VAL A 294 6.12 8.39 -12.27
N ALA A 295 5.47 9.07 -13.18
CA ALA A 295 4.11 9.54 -13.02
C ALA A 295 3.18 8.64 -13.85
N ILE A 296 2.18 8.08 -13.20
CA ILE A 296 1.06 7.38 -13.83
C ILE A 296 -0.08 8.39 -13.92
N ASP A 297 -0.23 8.98 -15.10
CA ASP A 297 -1.26 10.00 -15.36
C ASP A 297 -2.66 9.37 -15.38
N LYS A 298 -2.73 8.09 -15.80
CA LYS A 298 -3.96 7.32 -15.87
C LYS A 298 -3.67 5.84 -15.82
N LEU A 299 -4.30 5.13 -14.90
CA LEU A 299 -4.36 3.67 -14.86
C LEU A 299 -5.81 3.25 -14.74
N GLU A 300 -6.31 2.48 -15.68
CA GLU A 300 -7.64 1.89 -15.64
C GLU A 300 -7.53 0.37 -15.68
N TRP A 301 -8.31 -0.31 -14.86
CA TRP A 301 -8.40 -1.75 -14.90
C TRP A 301 -9.85 -2.20 -14.73
N SER A 302 -10.16 -3.34 -15.31
CA SER A 302 -11.46 -4.00 -15.20
C SER A 302 -11.26 -5.50 -15.14
N ARG A 303 -11.97 -6.16 -14.23
CA ARG A 303 -11.86 -7.60 -13.99
C ARG A 303 -10.41 -8.05 -13.70
N GLY A 304 -9.68 -7.22 -12.93
CA GLY A 304 -8.29 -7.48 -12.56
C GLY A 304 -7.28 -7.31 -13.71
N ARG A 305 -7.68 -6.74 -14.86
CA ARG A 305 -6.82 -6.52 -16.02
C ARG A 305 -6.73 -5.05 -16.37
N ILE A 306 -5.55 -4.57 -16.68
CA ILE A 306 -5.32 -3.20 -17.15
C ILE A 306 -5.96 -3.02 -18.53
N THR A 307 -6.84 -2.05 -18.64
CA THR A 307 -7.51 -1.67 -19.89
C THR A 307 -6.87 -0.46 -20.55
N ALA A 308 -6.32 0.44 -19.74
CA ALA A 308 -5.54 1.59 -20.19
C ALA A 308 -4.50 1.97 -19.16
N CYS A 309 -3.30 2.35 -19.62
CA CYS A 309 -2.27 2.92 -18.79
C CYS A 309 -1.56 4.04 -19.55
N GLU A 310 -1.49 5.22 -18.95
CA GLU A 310 -0.71 6.34 -19.44
C GLU A 310 0.28 6.71 -18.35
N CYS A 311 1.55 6.62 -18.64
CA CYS A 311 2.60 6.97 -17.69
C CYS A 311 3.76 7.66 -18.38
N GLN A 312 4.49 8.44 -17.60
CA GLN A 312 5.72 9.10 -18.01
C GLN A 312 6.80 8.84 -16.98
N GLY A 313 8.00 8.62 -17.45
CA GLY A 313 9.13 8.36 -16.58
C GLY A 313 10.32 9.22 -16.98
N SER A 314 11.10 9.63 -15.98
CA SER A 314 12.34 10.35 -16.17
C SER A 314 13.42 9.84 -15.23
N VAL A 315 14.66 9.87 -15.71
CA VAL A 315 15.86 9.51 -14.95
C VAL A 315 16.90 10.58 -15.21
N SER A 316 17.40 11.21 -14.17
CA SER A 316 18.46 12.18 -14.26
C SER A 316 19.79 11.50 -13.89
N ARG A 317 20.73 11.47 -14.85
CA ARG A 317 22.09 10.92 -14.69
C ARG A 317 22.12 9.48 -14.18
N GLY A 318 22.58 8.60 -15.00
CA GLY A 318 22.68 7.20 -14.64
C GLY A 318 23.62 6.42 -15.53
N ARG A 319 23.56 5.11 -15.39
CA ARG A 319 24.33 4.18 -16.20
C ARG A 319 23.41 3.09 -16.75
N VAL A 320 23.65 2.70 -17.99
CA VAL A 320 22.86 1.67 -18.68
C VAL A 320 23.80 0.69 -19.36
N GLY A 321 23.48 -0.60 -19.25
CA GLY A 321 24.20 -1.65 -19.94
C GLY A 321 23.88 -1.68 -21.44
N GLN A 322 24.88 -1.98 -22.27
CA GLN A 322 24.72 -2.04 -23.71
C GLN A 322 23.61 -3.03 -24.13
N ARG A 323 23.46 -4.16 -23.42
CA ARG A 323 22.38 -5.15 -23.67
C ARG A 323 20.98 -4.53 -23.62
N TRP A 324 20.73 -3.57 -22.71
CA TRP A 324 19.45 -2.88 -22.64
C TRP A 324 19.20 -2.01 -23.86
N LEU A 325 20.22 -1.26 -24.30
CA LEU A 325 20.13 -0.41 -25.48
C LEU A 325 19.92 -1.25 -26.74
N ASP A 326 20.67 -2.35 -26.88
CA ASP A 326 20.50 -3.29 -27.99
C ASP A 326 19.11 -3.90 -28.01
N ALA A 327 18.56 -4.23 -26.85
CA ALA A 327 17.20 -4.74 -26.72
C ALA A 327 16.14 -3.66 -27.06
N CYS A 328 16.35 -2.41 -26.69
CA CYS A 328 15.47 -1.32 -27.14
C CYS A 328 15.43 -1.21 -28.66
N VAL A 329 16.57 -1.32 -29.32
CA VAL A 329 16.65 -1.27 -30.78
C VAL A 329 16.06 -2.53 -31.43
N SER A 330 16.49 -3.74 -30.99
CA SER A 330 16.12 -4.98 -31.67
C SER A 330 14.72 -5.48 -31.33
N VAL A 331 14.27 -5.27 -30.06
CA VAL A 331 13.00 -5.80 -29.59
C VAL A 331 11.87 -4.76 -29.70
N LEU A 332 12.11 -3.52 -29.26
CA LEU A 332 11.08 -2.48 -29.32
C LEU A 332 11.05 -1.76 -30.68
N GLY A 333 12.09 -1.92 -31.50
CA GLY A 333 12.20 -1.22 -32.77
C GLY A 333 12.56 0.25 -32.62
N CYS A 334 13.17 0.63 -31.51
CA CYS A 334 13.72 1.96 -31.30
C CYS A 334 14.82 2.25 -32.34
N ARG A 335 14.95 3.51 -32.75
CA ARG A 335 15.99 3.91 -33.70
C ARG A 335 17.28 4.26 -32.97
N PRO A 336 18.46 3.79 -33.45
CA PRO A 336 19.75 4.21 -32.89
C PRO A 336 19.98 5.69 -33.17
N GLY A 337 20.29 6.46 -32.12
CA GLY A 337 20.63 7.88 -32.23
C GLY A 337 22.11 8.11 -32.59
N PRO A 338 22.51 9.36 -32.80
CA PRO A 338 23.91 9.71 -33.18
C PRO A 338 24.97 9.27 -32.18
N ALA A 339 24.62 9.19 -30.88
CA ALA A 339 25.51 8.73 -29.82
C ALA A 339 25.46 7.21 -29.59
N TYR A 340 24.59 6.49 -30.31
CA TYR A 340 24.55 5.03 -30.23
C TYR A 340 25.86 4.45 -30.81
N ARG A 341 26.50 3.59 -30.00
CA ARG A 341 27.67 2.83 -30.44
C ARG A 341 27.44 1.39 -30.08
N SER A 342 27.73 0.49 -31.02
CA SER A 342 27.75 -0.94 -30.72
C SER A 342 29.02 -1.23 -29.89
N LEU A 343 28.85 -1.36 -28.58
CA LEU A 343 29.92 -1.69 -27.65
C LEU A 343 29.82 -3.17 -27.27
N ALA A 344 30.82 -3.69 -26.54
CA ALA A 344 30.75 -5.03 -26.02
C ALA A 344 29.51 -5.20 -25.11
N ARG A 345 28.83 -6.36 -25.16
CA ARG A 345 27.56 -6.62 -24.52
C ARG A 345 27.55 -6.40 -23.00
N ASP A 346 28.70 -6.52 -22.36
CA ASP A 346 28.85 -6.34 -20.91
C ASP A 346 29.24 -4.92 -20.51
N GLU A 347 29.40 -4.05 -21.48
CA GLU A 347 29.82 -2.66 -21.29
C GLU A 347 28.65 -1.84 -20.73
N VAL A 348 28.98 -0.93 -19.82
CA VAL A 348 28.03 -0.03 -19.18
C VAL A 348 28.42 1.40 -19.53
N ARG A 349 27.47 2.17 -20.01
CA ARG A 349 27.69 3.56 -20.39
C ARG A 349 26.87 4.52 -19.55
N SER A 350 27.38 5.71 -19.36
CA SER A 350 26.65 6.79 -18.71
C SER A 350 25.67 7.44 -19.68
N PHE A 351 24.59 7.96 -19.13
CA PHE A 351 23.66 8.87 -19.79
C PHE A 351 23.41 10.09 -18.91
N ASP A 352 23.05 11.21 -19.52
CA ASP A 352 22.74 12.43 -18.80
C ASP A 352 21.29 12.43 -18.36
N ASP A 353 20.41 11.98 -19.24
CA ASP A 353 18.99 11.90 -18.98
C ASP A 353 18.28 10.87 -19.86
N VAL A 354 17.24 10.29 -19.31
CA VAL A 354 16.24 9.46 -20.00
C VAL A 354 14.87 10.03 -19.67
N ALA A 355 14.01 10.20 -20.66
CA ALA A 355 12.61 10.52 -20.41
C ALA A 355 11.73 9.98 -21.52
N ALA A 356 10.69 9.27 -21.09
CA ALA A 356 9.77 8.59 -21.98
C ALA A 356 8.32 8.72 -21.47
N ARG A 357 7.40 8.70 -22.41
CA ARG A 357 5.97 8.52 -22.16
C ARG A 357 5.54 7.18 -22.73
N LEU A 358 4.80 6.42 -21.96
CA LEU A 358 4.27 5.12 -22.37
C LEU A 358 2.75 5.15 -22.26
N GLN A 359 2.07 4.85 -23.35
CA GLN A 359 0.62 4.65 -23.37
C GLN A 359 0.33 3.19 -23.74
N ILE A 360 -0.35 2.47 -22.87
CA ILE A 360 -0.76 1.10 -23.11
C ILE A 360 -2.27 1.06 -23.32
N ARG A 361 -2.69 0.45 -24.42
CA ARG A 361 -4.08 0.23 -24.82
C ARG A 361 -4.24 -1.19 -25.36
N ALA A 362 -5.47 -1.58 -25.66
CA ALA A 362 -5.71 -2.89 -26.26
C ALA A 362 -4.94 -3.13 -27.57
N SER A 363 -4.59 -2.07 -28.31
CA SER A 363 -3.82 -2.14 -29.56
C SER A 363 -2.30 -2.34 -29.37
N GLY A 364 -1.79 -2.22 -28.15
CA GLY A 364 -0.37 -2.30 -27.82
C GLY A 364 0.13 -1.13 -26.99
N ALA A 365 1.43 -0.96 -26.95
CA ALA A 365 2.15 0.08 -26.23
C ALA A 365 2.70 1.14 -27.18
N ASP A 366 2.36 2.39 -26.98
CA ASP A 366 2.93 3.54 -27.69
C ASP A 366 4.01 4.17 -26.79
N LEU A 367 5.26 4.01 -27.18
CA LEU A 367 6.42 4.53 -26.46
C LEU A 367 6.93 5.79 -27.19
N ARG A 368 6.90 6.93 -26.52
CA ARG A 368 7.31 8.22 -27.08
C ARG A 368 8.34 8.91 -26.19
N ALA A 369 9.16 9.72 -26.82
CA ALA A 369 9.98 10.65 -26.08
C ALA A 369 9.13 11.72 -25.39
N HIS A 370 9.63 12.26 -24.30
CA HIS A 370 8.98 13.38 -23.64
C HIS A 370 8.92 14.60 -24.58
N PRO A 371 7.83 15.39 -24.59
CA PRO A 371 7.73 16.61 -25.38
C PRO A 371 8.97 17.52 -25.25
N GLY A 372 9.45 18.07 -26.38
CA GLY A 372 10.65 18.91 -26.43
C GLY A 372 11.98 18.15 -26.57
N ARG A 373 11.96 16.84 -26.86
CA ARG A 373 13.17 16.02 -27.00
C ARG A 373 13.47 15.51 -28.42
N ASP A 374 12.80 16.01 -29.42
CA ASP A 374 13.02 15.63 -30.84
C ASP A 374 13.03 14.10 -31.08
N GLY A 375 12.19 13.37 -30.36
CA GLY A 375 12.07 11.91 -30.43
C GLY A 375 13.11 11.13 -29.63
N SER A 376 14.02 11.78 -28.91
CA SER A 376 15.10 11.13 -28.16
C SER A 376 14.59 10.61 -26.79
N LEU A 377 14.72 9.29 -26.54
CA LEU A 377 14.41 8.65 -25.26
C LEU A 377 15.54 8.79 -24.25
N ALA A 378 16.80 8.66 -24.71
CA ALA A 378 17.99 8.71 -23.86
C ALA A 378 19.07 9.59 -24.50
N ARG A 379 19.76 10.40 -23.70
CA ARG A 379 20.79 11.35 -24.17
C ARG A 379 22.08 11.24 -23.38
N VAL A 380 23.17 11.52 -24.06
CA VAL A 380 24.49 11.73 -23.47
C VAL A 380 25.18 12.93 -24.17
N GLN A 381 25.66 13.88 -23.38
CA GLN A 381 26.28 15.13 -23.90
C GLN A 381 25.39 15.85 -24.93
N GLY A 382 24.07 15.86 -24.68
CA GLY A 382 23.09 16.47 -25.57
C GLY A 382 22.75 15.65 -26.83
N LEU A 383 23.45 14.57 -27.13
CA LEU A 383 23.22 13.72 -28.30
C LEU A 383 22.29 12.54 -27.92
N SER A 384 21.38 12.16 -28.83
CA SER A 384 20.55 11.01 -28.67
C SER A 384 21.35 9.70 -28.71
N ILE A 385 21.09 8.83 -27.73
CA ILE A 385 21.56 7.43 -27.74
C ILE A 385 20.55 6.56 -28.47
N VAL A 386 19.25 6.68 -28.08
CA VAL A 386 18.16 5.89 -28.63
C VAL A 386 16.95 6.79 -28.82
N ASP A 387 16.36 6.73 -29.98
CA ASP A 387 15.14 7.46 -30.36
C ASP A 387 13.92 6.54 -30.26
N GLU A 388 12.73 7.13 -30.17
CA GLU A 388 11.46 6.45 -30.11
C GLU A 388 11.21 5.48 -31.28
N PRO A 389 10.46 4.40 -31.08
CA PRO A 389 10.07 3.51 -32.16
C PRO A 389 9.11 4.23 -33.13
N PRO A 390 9.08 3.83 -34.40
CA PRO A 390 8.25 4.50 -35.43
C PRO A 390 6.75 4.26 -35.28
N GLY A 391 6.32 3.37 -34.40
CA GLY A 391 4.92 3.02 -34.23
C GLY A 391 4.63 2.31 -32.91
N VAL A 392 3.40 1.81 -32.80
CA VAL A 392 2.93 1.06 -31.64
C VAL A 392 3.67 -0.26 -31.51
N VAL A 393 4.14 -0.56 -30.32
CA VAL A 393 4.87 -1.79 -29.99
C VAL A 393 3.89 -2.81 -29.41
N PRO A 394 3.85 -4.05 -29.90
CA PRO A 394 3.06 -5.13 -29.27
C PRO A 394 3.48 -5.33 -27.81
N ILE A 395 2.51 -5.58 -26.93
CA ILE A 395 2.76 -5.75 -25.47
C ILE A 395 3.74 -6.91 -25.22
N GLU A 396 3.67 -7.95 -26.01
CA GLU A 396 4.56 -9.11 -25.92
C GLU A 396 6.04 -8.70 -26.09
N ARG A 397 6.32 -7.68 -26.89
CA ARG A 397 7.70 -7.16 -27.06
C ARG A 397 8.20 -6.46 -25.79
N LEU A 398 7.32 -5.81 -25.03
CA LEU A 398 7.70 -5.30 -23.69
C LEU A 398 8.08 -6.45 -22.76
N ALA A 399 7.32 -7.54 -22.78
CA ALA A 399 7.64 -8.73 -22.00
C ALA A 399 8.97 -9.37 -22.46
N TRP A 400 9.26 -9.37 -23.75
CA TRP A 400 10.56 -9.80 -24.27
C TRP A 400 11.72 -8.94 -23.77
N LEU A 401 11.54 -7.64 -23.71
CA LEU A 401 12.53 -6.70 -23.18
C LEU A 401 12.92 -7.06 -21.73
N LEU A 402 11.95 -7.50 -20.92
CA LEU A 402 12.14 -7.87 -19.52
C LEU A 402 12.54 -9.35 -19.33
N SER A 403 12.67 -10.12 -20.41
CA SER A 403 13.02 -11.54 -20.37
C SER A 403 14.53 -11.75 -20.37
N PRO A 404 15.03 -12.84 -19.76
CA PRO A 404 16.43 -13.21 -19.85
C PRO A 404 16.89 -13.38 -21.29
N PRO A 405 18.12 -13.02 -21.62
CA PRO A 405 18.65 -13.21 -22.96
C PRO A 405 18.70 -14.70 -23.32
N GLY A 406 18.21 -15.03 -24.50
CA GLY A 406 18.13 -16.41 -24.98
C GLY A 406 16.90 -17.21 -24.50
N ALA A 407 15.96 -16.55 -23.83
CA ALA A 407 14.69 -17.18 -23.50
C ALA A 407 13.97 -17.69 -24.76
N PRO A 408 13.50 -18.96 -24.79
CA PRO A 408 12.86 -19.54 -25.97
C PRO A 408 11.43 -19.05 -26.19
N ALA A 409 10.80 -18.53 -25.17
CA ALA A 409 9.39 -18.10 -25.19
C ALA A 409 9.10 -17.05 -24.12
N VAL A 410 7.99 -16.32 -24.28
CA VAL A 410 7.42 -15.39 -23.26
C VAL A 410 6.09 -15.99 -22.82
N PRO A 411 5.80 -16.07 -21.49
CA PRO A 411 6.59 -15.51 -20.37
C PRO A 411 7.80 -16.38 -20.02
N ALA A 412 8.95 -15.74 -19.84
CA ALA A 412 10.22 -16.40 -19.52
C ALA A 412 10.57 -16.32 -18.02
N SER A 413 9.84 -15.54 -17.24
CA SER A 413 10.03 -15.35 -15.80
C SER A 413 8.72 -15.04 -15.11
N ARG A 414 8.71 -15.09 -13.76
CA ARG A 414 7.53 -14.65 -12.99
C ARG A 414 7.16 -13.19 -13.29
N ALA A 415 8.13 -12.30 -13.46
CA ALA A 415 7.90 -10.89 -13.77
C ALA A 415 7.20 -10.72 -15.13
N THR A 416 7.65 -11.45 -16.17
CA THR A 416 7.02 -11.40 -17.49
C THR A 416 5.64 -12.08 -17.52
N ALA A 417 5.45 -13.15 -16.75
CA ALA A 417 4.13 -13.80 -16.59
C ALA A 417 3.14 -12.86 -15.87
N TRP A 418 3.61 -12.19 -14.83
CA TRP A 418 2.82 -11.20 -14.08
C TRP A 418 2.43 -10.01 -14.97
N LEU A 419 3.38 -9.43 -15.72
CA LEU A 419 3.12 -8.36 -16.67
C LEU A 419 2.06 -8.75 -17.70
N LEU A 420 2.19 -9.91 -18.35
CA LEU A 420 1.24 -10.38 -19.33
C LEU A 420 -0.13 -10.73 -18.74
N GLY A 421 -0.17 -11.18 -17.47
CA GLY A 421 -1.41 -11.43 -16.74
C GLY A 421 -2.22 -10.15 -16.48
N TRP A 422 -1.57 -9.02 -16.35
CA TRP A 422 -2.22 -7.73 -16.09
C TRP A 422 -2.80 -7.11 -17.38
N PHE A 423 -2.19 -7.37 -18.52
CA PHE A 423 -2.69 -6.85 -19.78
C PHE A 423 -3.57 -7.90 -20.46
N ARG A 424 -4.64 -7.47 -21.09
CA ARG A 424 -5.49 -8.32 -21.94
C ARG A 424 -4.73 -8.62 -23.23
N VAL A 425 -3.78 -9.51 -23.15
CA VAL A 425 -3.27 -10.18 -24.32
C VAL A 425 -4.33 -11.26 -24.61
N ASP A 426 -5.23 -11.01 -25.55
CA ASP A 426 -6.03 -12.10 -26.14
C ASP A 426 -4.99 -13.04 -26.72
N ALA A 427 -4.68 -14.13 -25.97
CA ALA A 427 -3.70 -15.08 -26.43
C ALA A 427 -4.15 -15.54 -27.83
N PRO A 428 -3.50 -15.13 -28.92
CA PRO A 428 -3.56 -15.92 -30.11
C PRO A 428 -3.05 -17.29 -29.65
N ALA A 429 -3.85 -18.32 -29.81
CA ALA A 429 -3.56 -19.69 -29.45
C ALA A 429 -2.07 -19.91 -29.61
N ALA A 430 -1.37 -20.26 -28.54
CA ALA A 430 0.09 -20.25 -28.36
C ALA A 430 0.82 -20.65 -29.66
N ARG A 431 0.89 -19.74 -30.59
CA ARG A 431 1.79 -19.85 -31.73
C ARG A 431 3.14 -19.49 -31.13
N SER A 432 3.89 -20.57 -30.84
CA SER A 432 5.31 -20.45 -30.67
C SER A 432 5.80 -19.40 -31.68
N LEU A 433 6.14 -18.20 -31.19
CA LEU A 433 6.91 -17.25 -31.97
C LEU A 433 8.28 -17.92 -32.13
N GLN A 434 8.36 -18.88 -33.06
CA GLN A 434 9.60 -19.39 -33.53
C GLN A 434 10.39 -18.19 -34.04
N ARG A 435 11.53 -18.01 -33.42
CA ARG A 435 12.57 -17.07 -33.79
C ARG A 435 12.76 -17.12 -35.30
N SER A 436 12.16 -16.21 -36.06
CA SER A 436 12.71 -15.85 -37.34
C SER A 436 14.05 -15.17 -37.02
N GLU A 437 15.10 -15.74 -37.51
CA GLU A 437 16.49 -15.37 -37.38
C GLU A 437 16.71 -13.85 -37.45
N PHE A 438 17.17 -13.27 -36.33
CA PHE A 438 17.76 -11.93 -36.27
C PHE A 438 19.20 -12.05 -35.79
#